data_747779aa1e58077196bd3027e08c1b92
#
_entry.id   747779aa1e58077196bd3027e08c1b92
#
_cell.length_a   1.000
_cell.length_b   1.000
_cell.length_c   1.000
_cell.angle_alpha   90.00
_cell.angle_beta   90.00
_cell.angle_gamma   90.00
#
_symmetry.space_group_name_H-M   'P 1'
#
loop_
_entity.id
_entity.type
_entity.pdbx_description
1 polymer ?
#
loop_
_entity_poly.entity_id
_entity_poly.type
_entity_poly.pdbx_seq_one_letter_code
_entity_poly.pdbx_strand_id
1 'polypeptide(L)'
;MAAGYVGMRISTASNARCTNEAMESGLSSALKVAFAGGSVMGFAVTGFGLLGVGIVYLIFGDPTILMGYSFGASSVALFARVGGGIYTKAADVGADLVGKVEKGIPEDDPRNPAVIADNVGDNVGDVAGMGADLFESYAGAILSSMVLGFSLFGDAGVRFPLVLSSIGILASILAAFLFLRQKQKSPQSALMMTIYISGAIVLIASFILSPLFFGNLKAAICIVVGILVGIAIGFLSEVFTSEKYSQVKRIAEESQTGAATNIIAGLSSGMPVSYTHLTLPTKRIV
;
A
#
# COMPACT_ATOMS: atom_id res chain seq x y z
N MET A 1 -9.82 6.77 -10.80
CA MET A 1 -9.10 7.58 -11.81
C MET A 1 -8.56 8.90 -11.25
N ALA A 2 -9.36 9.77 -10.59
CA ALA A 2 -8.89 11.05 -10.05
C ALA A 2 -7.70 10.89 -9.08
N ALA A 3 -7.76 9.95 -8.13
CA ALA A 3 -6.66 9.64 -7.22
C ALA A 3 -5.37 9.27 -7.97
N GLY A 4 -5.47 8.38 -8.97
CA GLY A 4 -4.33 7.98 -9.79
C GLY A 4 -3.72 9.15 -10.56
N TYR A 5 -4.55 10.02 -11.15
CA TYR A 5 -4.07 11.20 -11.86
C TYR A 5 -3.30 12.16 -10.95
N VAL A 6 -3.85 12.49 -9.78
CA VAL A 6 -3.20 13.36 -8.79
C VAL A 6 -1.91 12.72 -8.28
N GLY A 7 -1.96 11.45 -7.91
CA GLY A 7 -0.81 10.70 -7.41
C GLY A 7 0.33 10.65 -8.43
N MET A 8 0.04 10.30 -9.68
CA MET A 8 1.03 10.24 -10.76
C MET A 8 1.69 11.59 -11.02
N ARG A 9 0.93 12.66 -11.11
CA ARG A 9 1.49 14.00 -11.33
C ARG A 9 2.45 14.43 -10.22
N ILE A 10 2.12 14.13 -8.98
CA ILE A 10 2.96 14.52 -7.84
C ILE A 10 4.17 13.58 -7.72
N SER A 11 3.99 12.29 -7.90
CA SER A 11 5.07 11.31 -7.85
C SER A 11 6.14 11.60 -8.89
N THR A 12 5.77 11.73 -10.16
CA THR A 12 6.71 12.05 -11.23
C THR A 12 7.40 13.41 -11.03
N ALA A 13 6.69 14.41 -10.52
CA ALA A 13 7.29 15.70 -10.17
C ALA A 13 8.25 15.62 -8.97
N SER A 14 8.13 14.60 -8.14
CA SER A 14 8.99 14.36 -6.97
C SER A 14 10.30 13.65 -7.32
N ASN A 15 10.37 12.91 -8.45
CA ASN A 15 11.53 12.09 -8.81
C ASN A 15 12.82 12.91 -8.86
N ALA A 16 12.85 13.98 -9.66
CA ALA A 16 14.03 14.84 -9.78
C ALA A 16 14.42 15.51 -8.45
N ARG A 17 13.43 15.88 -7.62
CA ARG A 17 13.68 16.45 -6.29
C ARG A 17 14.25 15.42 -5.33
N CYS A 18 13.74 14.20 -5.36
CA CYS A 18 14.24 13.09 -4.54
C CYS A 18 15.69 12.76 -4.89
N THR A 19 16.00 12.70 -6.19
CA THR A 19 17.37 12.48 -6.68
C THR A 19 18.31 13.60 -6.25
N ASN A 20 17.90 14.86 -6.40
CA ASN A 20 18.71 16.00 -5.97
C ASN A 20 18.99 15.98 -4.46
N GLU A 21 17.97 15.73 -3.65
CA GLU A 21 18.14 15.60 -2.19
C GLU A 21 19.03 14.41 -1.80
N ALA A 22 18.97 13.31 -2.55
CA ALA A 22 19.86 12.18 -2.31
C ALA A 22 21.33 12.55 -2.54
N MET A 23 21.60 13.35 -3.58
CA MET A 23 22.95 13.81 -3.93
C MET A 23 23.50 14.85 -2.94
N GLU A 24 22.67 15.83 -2.55
CA GLU A 24 23.10 16.97 -1.73
C GLU A 24 23.05 16.69 -0.21
N SER A 25 22.00 16.03 0.25
CA SER A 25 21.66 15.89 1.67
C SER A 25 21.59 14.44 2.16
N GLY A 26 21.76 13.48 1.27
CA GLY A 26 21.78 12.06 1.56
C GLY A 26 20.40 11.40 1.72
N LEU A 27 20.42 10.10 2.01
CA LEU A 27 19.26 9.21 2.00
C LEU A 27 18.11 9.69 2.90
N SER A 28 18.39 10.25 4.07
CA SER A 28 17.36 10.69 5.01
C SER A 28 16.50 11.84 4.47
N SER A 29 17.10 12.78 3.73
CA SER A 29 16.40 13.89 3.11
C SER A 29 15.62 13.42 1.87
N ALA A 30 16.23 12.59 1.03
CA ALA A 30 15.58 11.97 -0.11
C ALA A 30 14.33 11.19 0.30
N LEU A 31 14.40 10.42 1.40
CA LEU A 31 13.27 9.68 1.95
C LEU A 31 12.10 10.60 2.33
N LYS A 32 12.37 11.79 2.87
CA LYS A 32 11.31 12.75 3.20
C LYS A 32 10.59 13.27 1.96
N VAL A 33 11.33 13.55 0.90
CA VAL A 33 10.75 14.01 -0.37
C VAL A 33 9.93 12.90 -1.01
N ALA A 34 10.47 11.67 -1.06
CA ALA A 34 9.77 10.51 -1.58
C ALA A 34 8.48 10.22 -0.79
N PHE A 35 8.56 10.23 0.54
CA PHE A 35 7.41 10.03 1.43
C PHE A 35 6.36 11.12 1.25
N ALA A 36 6.76 12.39 1.13
CA ALA A 36 5.84 13.50 0.89
C ALA A 36 5.10 13.32 -0.45
N GLY A 37 5.81 12.95 -1.52
CA GLY A 37 5.23 12.64 -2.82
C GLY A 37 4.24 11.47 -2.77
N GLY A 38 4.65 10.34 -2.17
CA GLY A 38 3.82 9.15 -2.03
C GLY A 38 2.60 9.36 -1.12
N SER A 39 2.72 10.19 -0.07
CA SER A 39 1.61 10.48 0.83
C SER A 39 0.43 11.17 0.15
N VAL A 40 0.68 11.94 -0.92
CA VAL A 40 -0.39 12.57 -1.72
C VAL A 40 -1.27 11.49 -2.36
N MET A 41 -0.66 10.44 -2.93
CA MET A 41 -1.43 9.32 -3.48
C MET A 41 -2.20 8.58 -2.37
N GLY A 42 -1.55 8.29 -1.25
CA GLY A 42 -2.20 7.63 -0.12
C GLY A 42 -3.41 8.38 0.40
N PHE A 43 -3.31 9.71 0.60
CA PHE A 43 -4.44 10.53 1.03
C PHE A 43 -5.50 10.72 -0.07
N ALA A 44 -5.12 10.75 -1.34
CA ALA A 44 -6.09 10.76 -2.43
C ALA A 44 -6.89 9.46 -2.49
N VAL A 45 -6.24 8.31 -2.32
CA VAL A 45 -6.88 6.99 -2.26
C VAL A 45 -7.89 6.91 -1.11
N THR A 46 -7.44 7.22 0.11
CA THR A 46 -8.28 7.11 1.30
C THR A 46 -9.39 8.17 1.31
N GLY A 47 -9.09 9.40 0.93
CA GLY A 47 -10.05 10.51 0.86
C GLY A 47 -11.15 10.27 -0.18
N PHE A 48 -10.79 9.99 -1.43
CA PHE A 48 -11.78 9.70 -2.47
C PHE A 48 -12.52 8.38 -2.24
N GLY A 49 -11.84 7.39 -1.65
CA GLY A 49 -12.47 6.11 -1.28
C GLY A 49 -13.58 6.32 -0.26
N LEU A 50 -13.28 6.99 0.84
CA LEU A 50 -14.26 7.28 1.90
C LEU A 50 -15.37 8.22 1.43
N LEU A 51 -15.03 9.28 0.69
CA LEU A 51 -16.02 10.19 0.09
C LEU A 51 -16.96 9.47 -0.86
N GLY A 52 -16.42 8.61 -1.74
CA GLY A 52 -17.24 7.87 -2.69
C GLY A 52 -18.22 6.95 -2.01
N VAL A 53 -17.77 6.14 -1.04
CA VAL A 53 -18.63 5.27 -0.25
C VAL A 53 -19.68 6.10 0.52
N GLY A 54 -19.26 7.20 1.16
CA GLY A 54 -20.14 8.06 1.93
C GLY A 54 -21.21 8.74 1.08
N ILE A 55 -20.85 9.30 -0.08
CA ILE A 55 -21.79 9.96 -1.00
C ILE A 55 -22.83 8.95 -1.53
N VAL A 56 -22.38 7.79 -2.00
CA VAL A 56 -23.30 6.76 -2.52
C VAL A 56 -24.25 6.29 -1.42
N TYR A 57 -23.75 6.10 -0.20
CA TYR A 57 -24.61 5.75 0.93
C TYR A 57 -25.62 6.86 1.27
N LEU A 58 -25.21 8.13 1.24
CA LEU A 58 -26.11 9.26 1.52
C LEU A 58 -27.24 9.40 0.48
N ILE A 59 -26.96 9.07 -0.78
CA ILE A 59 -27.95 9.15 -1.87
C ILE A 59 -28.96 8.00 -1.79
N PHE A 60 -28.50 6.78 -1.57
CA PHE A 60 -29.32 5.57 -1.69
C PHE A 60 -29.83 5.02 -0.35
N GLY A 61 -29.14 5.30 0.76
CA GLY A 61 -29.52 4.85 2.10
C GLY A 61 -29.39 3.34 2.36
N ASP A 62 -28.99 2.56 1.37
CA ASP A 62 -28.89 1.10 1.43
C ASP A 62 -27.43 0.66 1.21
N PRO A 63 -26.78 0.03 2.20
CA PRO A 63 -25.41 -0.42 2.08
C PRO A 63 -25.24 -1.55 1.04
N THR A 64 -26.31 -2.26 0.65
CA THR A 64 -26.20 -3.32 -0.37
C THR A 64 -25.96 -2.75 -1.77
N ILE A 65 -26.46 -1.54 -2.05
CA ILE A 65 -26.22 -0.85 -3.34
C ILE A 65 -24.73 -0.50 -3.50
N LEU A 66 -24.03 -0.29 -2.39
CA LEU A 66 -22.58 -0.04 -2.40
C LEU A 66 -21.75 -1.23 -2.96
N MET A 67 -22.32 -2.43 -3.03
CA MET A 67 -21.66 -3.55 -3.72
C MET A 67 -21.37 -3.22 -5.19
N GLY A 68 -22.26 -2.49 -5.87
CA GLY A 68 -22.04 -2.00 -7.23
C GLY A 68 -20.87 -1.01 -7.31
N TYR A 69 -20.73 -0.14 -6.30
CA TYR A 69 -19.59 0.77 -6.20
C TYR A 69 -18.26 -0.01 -6.04
N SER A 70 -18.23 -1.01 -5.16
CA SER A 70 -17.06 -1.86 -4.95
C SER A 70 -16.70 -2.64 -6.23
N PHE A 71 -17.68 -3.22 -6.93
CA PHE A 71 -17.47 -3.91 -8.20
C PHE A 71 -16.89 -2.97 -9.29
N GLY A 72 -17.38 -1.73 -9.34
CA GLY A 72 -16.82 -0.71 -10.23
C GLY A 72 -15.37 -0.36 -9.87
N ALA A 73 -15.07 -0.22 -8.58
CA ALA A 73 -13.73 0.01 -8.08
C ALA A 73 -12.78 -1.14 -8.46
N SER A 74 -13.21 -2.40 -8.25
CA SER A 74 -12.46 -3.61 -8.62
C SER A 74 -12.18 -3.69 -10.11
N SER A 75 -13.18 -3.38 -10.95
CA SER A 75 -13.01 -3.37 -12.41
C SER A 75 -11.96 -2.34 -12.85
N VAL A 76 -12.03 -1.11 -12.32
CA VAL A 76 -11.05 -0.06 -12.62
C VAL A 76 -9.67 -0.43 -12.12
N ALA A 77 -9.58 -0.99 -10.91
CA ALA A 77 -8.31 -1.42 -10.32
C ALA A 77 -7.64 -2.53 -11.13
N LEU A 78 -8.42 -3.51 -11.60
CA LEU A 78 -7.91 -4.58 -12.44
C LEU A 78 -7.25 -4.03 -13.72
N PHE A 79 -7.94 -3.16 -14.45
CA PHE A 79 -7.39 -2.58 -15.67
C PHE A 79 -6.21 -1.64 -15.40
N ALA A 80 -6.22 -0.88 -14.30
CA ALA A 80 -5.11 -0.01 -13.92
C ALA A 80 -3.86 -0.82 -13.54
N ARG A 81 -4.01 -1.93 -12.78
CA ARG A 81 -2.90 -2.82 -12.43
C ARG A 81 -2.30 -3.52 -13.65
N VAL A 82 -3.15 -4.10 -14.49
CA VAL A 82 -2.69 -4.80 -15.70
C VAL A 82 -2.02 -3.83 -16.65
N GLY A 83 -2.64 -2.69 -16.93
CA GLY A 83 -2.07 -1.65 -17.80
C GLY A 83 -0.79 -1.05 -17.26
N GLY A 84 -0.75 -0.76 -15.95
CA GLY A 84 0.45 -0.26 -15.26
C GLY A 84 1.60 -1.25 -15.33
N GLY A 85 1.34 -2.54 -15.01
CA GLY A 85 2.35 -3.59 -15.06
C GLY A 85 2.90 -3.85 -16.47
N ILE A 86 2.02 -3.82 -17.50
CA ILE A 86 2.47 -3.92 -18.91
C ILE A 86 3.37 -2.75 -19.26
N TYR A 87 2.99 -1.53 -18.91
CA TYR A 87 3.78 -0.34 -19.20
C TYR A 87 5.15 -0.38 -18.51
N THR A 88 5.20 -0.69 -17.21
CA THR A 88 6.43 -0.81 -16.43
C THR A 88 7.35 -1.86 -17.04
N LYS A 89 6.83 -3.06 -17.33
CA LYS A 89 7.65 -4.12 -17.90
C LYS A 89 8.09 -3.85 -19.34
N ALA A 90 7.31 -3.15 -20.13
CA ALA A 90 7.73 -2.73 -21.46
C ALA A 90 8.89 -1.73 -21.41
N ALA A 91 8.86 -0.80 -20.45
CA ALA A 91 9.94 0.17 -20.24
C ALA A 91 11.23 -0.50 -19.74
N ASP A 92 11.13 -1.32 -18.68
CA ASP A 92 12.23 -2.09 -18.08
C ASP A 92 12.91 -3.01 -19.11
N VAL A 93 12.16 -3.92 -19.74
CA VAL A 93 12.69 -4.83 -20.75
C VAL A 93 13.25 -4.07 -21.95
N GLY A 94 12.62 -2.99 -22.38
CA GLY A 94 13.10 -2.15 -23.47
C GLY A 94 14.44 -1.47 -23.14
N ALA A 95 14.58 -0.92 -21.94
CA ALA A 95 15.82 -0.32 -21.46
C ALA A 95 16.96 -1.35 -21.39
N ASP A 96 16.66 -2.55 -20.88
CA ASP A 96 17.59 -3.64 -20.75
C ASP A 96 18.06 -4.19 -22.12
N LEU A 97 17.16 -4.38 -23.07
CA LEU A 97 17.52 -4.84 -24.41
C LEU A 97 18.47 -3.86 -25.10
N VAL A 98 18.16 -2.57 -25.05
CA VAL A 98 19.04 -1.55 -25.66
C VAL A 98 20.38 -1.46 -24.92
N GLY A 99 20.37 -1.41 -23.59
CA GLY A 99 21.56 -1.26 -22.78
C GLY A 99 22.45 -2.52 -22.79
N LYS A 100 21.93 -3.59 -22.24
CA LYS A 100 22.70 -4.81 -21.98
C LYS A 100 22.97 -5.60 -23.25
N VAL A 101 21.98 -5.75 -24.15
CA VAL A 101 22.11 -6.64 -25.32
C VAL A 101 22.70 -5.91 -26.52
N GLU A 102 22.18 -4.73 -26.89
CA GLU A 102 22.65 -4.03 -28.08
C GLU A 102 23.92 -3.23 -27.85
N LYS A 103 24.09 -2.58 -26.71
CA LYS A 103 25.22 -1.70 -26.42
C LYS A 103 26.26 -2.30 -25.49
N GLY A 104 25.94 -3.38 -24.79
CA GLY A 104 26.85 -4.04 -23.84
C GLY A 104 27.25 -3.14 -22.66
N ILE A 105 26.39 -2.24 -22.25
CA ILE A 105 26.61 -1.36 -21.10
C ILE A 105 25.86 -1.92 -19.87
N PRO A 106 26.30 -1.56 -18.64
CA PRO A 106 25.64 -2.00 -17.41
C PRO A 106 24.18 -1.58 -17.32
N GLU A 107 23.44 -2.23 -16.44
CA GLU A 107 22.09 -1.81 -16.03
C GLU A 107 22.14 -0.40 -15.47
N ASP A 108 21.11 0.38 -15.72
CA ASP A 108 20.97 1.78 -15.25
C ASP A 108 22.12 2.73 -15.68
N ASP A 109 22.86 2.37 -16.72
CA ASP A 109 23.94 3.23 -17.22
C ASP A 109 23.36 4.57 -17.73
N PRO A 110 23.87 5.73 -17.26
CA PRO A 110 23.35 7.04 -17.63
C PRO A 110 23.48 7.38 -19.14
N ARG A 111 24.27 6.61 -19.89
CA ARG A 111 24.36 6.72 -21.35
C ARG A 111 23.15 6.13 -22.07
N ASN A 112 22.35 5.31 -21.39
CA ASN A 112 21.13 4.75 -21.93
C ASN A 112 19.92 5.65 -21.60
N PRO A 113 19.38 6.43 -22.56
CA PRO A 113 18.25 7.30 -22.28
C PRO A 113 16.96 6.55 -21.91
N ALA A 114 16.87 5.26 -22.23
CA ALA A 114 15.74 4.41 -21.87
C ALA A 114 15.60 4.18 -20.36
N VAL A 115 16.67 4.37 -19.57
CA VAL A 115 16.64 4.34 -18.10
C VAL A 115 15.65 5.37 -17.53
N ILE A 116 15.48 6.54 -18.20
CA ILE A 116 14.47 7.53 -17.80
C ILE A 116 13.05 6.95 -17.96
N ALA A 117 12.79 6.26 -19.07
CA ALA A 117 11.50 5.64 -19.32
C ALA A 117 11.21 4.50 -18.35
N ASP A 118 12.23 3.73 -17.96
CA ASP A 118 12.14 2.70 -16.95
C ASP A 118 11.77 3.26 -15.59
N ASN A 119 12.52 4.24 -15.08
CA ASN A 119 12.19 4.90 -13.80
C ASN A 119 10.80 5.58 -13.79
N VAL A 120 10.33 6.13 -14.92
CA VAL A 120 8.96 6.64 -15.04
C VAL A 120 7.95 5.50 -15.06
N GLY A 121 8.31 4.38 -15.69
CA GLY A 121 7.51 3.16 -15.74
C GLY A 121 7.18 2.63 -14.34
N ASP A 122 8.16 2.61 -13.44
CA ASP A 122 7.94 2.22 -12.04
C ASP A 122 6.87 3.08 -11.36
N ASN A 123 6.85 4.39 -11.60
CA ASN A 123 5.75 5.23 -11.09
C ASN A 123 4.39 4.83 -11.67
N VAL A 124 4.32 4.39 -12.93
CA VAL A 124 3.05 3.93 -13.52
C VAL A 124 2.58 2.64 -12.85
N GLY A 125 3.48 1.68 -12.63
CA GLY A 125 3.17 0.43 -11.94
C GLY A 125 2.78 0.64 -10.48
N ASP A 126 3.61 1.35 -9.74
CA ASP A 126 3.49 1.46 -8.28
C ASP A 126 2.50 2.54 -7.85
N VAL A 127 2.45 3.69 -8.52
CA VAL A 127 1.54 4.77 -8.12
C VAL A 127 0.17 4.62 -8.76
N ALA A 128 0.08 4.41 -10.07
CA ALA A 128 -1.22 4.25 -10.71
C ALA A 128 -1.78 2.84 -10.51
N GLY A 129 -0.99 1.80 -10.74
CA GLY A 129 -1.43 0.40 -10.65
C GLY A 129 -1.71 -0.03 -9.21
N MET A 130 -0.70 0.03 -8.34
CA MET A 130 -0.84 -0.35 -6.93
C MET A 130 -1.75 0.62 -6.16
N GLY A 131 -1.73 1.92 -6.49
CA GLY A 131 -2.65 2.88 -5.88
C GLY A 131 -4.12 2.60 -6.19
N ALA A 132 -4.44 2.09 -7.40
CA ALA A 132 -5.78 1.64 -7.73
C ALA A 132 -6.19 0.38 -6.94
N ASP A 133 -5.26 -0.54 -6.70
CA ASP A 133 -5.45 -1.73 -5.86
C ASP A 133 -5.74 -1.37 -4.41
N LEU A 134 -4.97 -0.43 -3.86
CA LEU A 134 -5.20 0.09 -2.50
C LEU A 134 -6.56 0.79 -2.39
N PHE A 135 -7.00 1.51 -3.43
CA PHE A 135 -8.33 2.12 -3.47
C PHE A 135 -9.44 1.06 -3.41
N GLU A 136 -9.34 0.01 -4.23
CA GLU A 136 -10.26 -1.12 -4.24
C GLU A 136 -10.32 -1.78 -2.85
N SER A 137 -9.17 -2.13 -2.29
CA SER A 137 -9.07 -2.83 -1.01
C SER A 137 -9.60 -1.98 0.14
N TYR A 138 -9.30 -0.67 0.16
CA TYR A 138 -9.77 0.26 1.18
C TYR A 138 -11.29 0.46 1.12
N ALA A 139 -11.83 0.76 -0.07
CA ALA A 139 -13.26 0.93 -0.26
C ALA A 139 -14.02 -0.37 0.03
N GLY A 140 -13.51 -1.52 -0.42
CA GLY A 140 -14.08 -2.83 -0.17
C GLY A 140 -14.10 -3.21 1.30
N ALA A 141 -13.04 -2.90 2.06
CA ALA A 141 -13.00 -3.16 3.51
C ALA A 141 -14.04 -2.33 4.28
N ILE A 142 -14.18 -1.03 3.95
CA ILE A 142 -15.22 -0.18 4.55
C ILE A 142 -16.60 -0.73 4.23
N LEU A 143 -16.86 -1.03 2.95
CA LEU A 143 -18.13 -1.56 2.49
C LEU A 143 -18.49 -2.88 3.17
N SER A 144 -17.57 -3.83 3.22
CA SER A 144 -17.80 -5.12 3.88
C SER A 144 -18.15 -4.94 5.36
N SER A 145 -17.45 -4.02 6.05
CA SER A 145 -17.74 -3.68 7.44
C SER A 145 -19.12 -3.03 7.60
N MET A 146 -19.55 -2.16 6.65
CA MET A 146 -20.86 -1.52 6.65
C MET A 146 -21.99 -2.54 6.43
N VAL A 147 -21.86 -3.45 5.47
CA VAL A 147 -22.87 -4.47 5.15
C VAL A 147 -23.03 -5.45 6.32
N LEU A 148 -21.94 -5.96 6.86
CA LEU A 148 -21.97 -6.84 8.04
C LEU A 148 -22.48 -6.10 9.28
N GLY A 149 -22.05 -4.86 9.48
CA GLY A 149 -22.50 -4.04 10.58
C GLY A 149 -24.00 -3.73 10.51
N PHE A 150 -24.51 -3.44 9.32
CA PHE A 150 -25.95 -3.20 9.10
C PHE A 150 -26.79 -4.43 9.45
N SER A 151 -26.37 -5.62 9.05
CA SER A 151 -27.10 -6.85 9.36
C SER A 151 -27.18 -7.17 10.86
N LEU A 152 -26.20 -6.71 11.65
CA LEU A 152 -26.12 -7.00 13.10
C LEU A 152 -26.63 -5.86 13.97
N PHE A 153 -26.44 -4.61 13.56
CA PHE A 153 -26.64 -3.42 14.40
C PHE A 153 -27.43 -2.29 13.70
N GLY A 154 -27.95 -2.56 12.48
CA GLY A 154 -28.68 -1.55 11.72
C GLY A 154 -27.79 -0.33 11.40
N ASP A 155 -28.37 0.86 11.48
CA ASP A 155 -27.68 2.13 11.13
C ASP A 155 -26.40 2.38 11.94
N ALA A 156 -26.34 1.97 13.19
CA ALA A 156 -25.13 2.11 14.01
C ALA A 156 -23.95 1.32 13.41
N GLY A 157 -24.23 0.12 12.88
CA GLY A 157 -23.27 -0.72 12.21
C GLY A 157 -22.72 -0.14 10.90
N VAL A 158 -23.50 0.71 10.22
CA VAL A 158 -23.05 1.43 9.00
C VAL A 158 -22.20 2.65 9.36
N ARG A 159 -22.64 3.43 10.35
CA ARG A 159 -21.96 4.67 10.73
C ARG A 159 -20.62 4.45 11.41
N PHE A 160 -20.49 3.37 12.17
CA PHE A 160 -19.25 3.07 12.90
C PHE A 160 -18.02 2.95 12.01
N PRO A 161 -18.00 2.13 10.92
CA PRO A 161 -16.85 2.04 10.00
C PRO A 161 -16.52 3.38 9.33
N LEU A 162 -17.53 4.18 8.96
CA LEU A 162 -17.31 5.49 8.33
C LEU A 162 -16.62 6.48 9.28
N VAL A 163 -17.09 6.56 10.53
CA VAL A 163 -16.49 7.43 11.55
C VAL A 163 -15.09 6.94 11.90
N LEU A 164 -14.90 5.64 12.09
CA LEU A 164 -13.59 5.08 12.41
C LEU A 164 -12.57 5.32 11.27
N SER A 165 -12.98 5.13 10.01
CA SER A 165 -12.14 5.40 8.85
C SER A 165 -11.77 6.88 8.74
N SER A 166 -12.69 7.79 9.06
CA SER A 166 -12.42 9.23 9.10
C SER A 166 -11.34 9.57 10.14
N ILE A 167 -11.44 8.99 11.34
CA ILE A 167 -10.42 9.14 12.39
C ILE A 167 -9.09 8.52 11.92
N GLY A 168 -9.12 7.39 11.21
CA GLY A 168 -7.95 6.75 10.63
C GLY A 168 -7.21 7.67 9.65
N ILE A 169 -7.93 8.40 8.80
CA ILE A 169 -7.32 9.39 7.88
C ILE A 169 -6.65 10.51 8.69
N LEU A 170 -7.32 11.08 9.68
CA LEU A 170 -6.76 12.13 10.54
C LEU A 170 -5.52 11.64 11.30
N ALA A 171 -5.56 10.42 11.83
CA ALA A 171 -4.44 9.78 12.48
C ALA A 171 -3.24 9.60 11.54
N SER A 172 -3.50 9.20 10.29
CA SER A 172 -2.47 9.05 9.26
C SER A 172 -1.86 10.38 8.84
N ILE A 173 -2.66 11.45 8.75
CA ILE A 173 -2.17 12.81 8.48
C ILE A 173 -1.24 13.26 9.61
N LEU A 174 -1.63 13.05 10.86
CA LEU A 174 -0.80 13.38 12.02
C LEU A 174 0.52 12.57 12.01
N ALA A 175 0.45 11.27 11.78
CA ALA A 175 1.62 10.41 11.69
C ALA A 175 2.58 10.83 10.57
N ALA A 176 2.04 11.16 9.38
CA ALA A 176 2.83 11.67 8.26
C ALA A 176 3.52 13.00 8.59
N PHE A 177 2.82 13.91 9.26
CA PHE A 177 3.39 15.18 9.69
C PHE A 177 4.53 14.99 10.70
N LEU A 178 4.37 14.07 11.65
CA LEU A 178 5.43 13.73 12.61
C LEU A 178 6.63 13.10 11.91
N PHE A 179 6.40 12.21 10.93
CA PHE A 179 7.46 11.62 10.11
C PHE A 179 8.31 12.71 9.41
N LEU A 180 7.66 13.67 8.76
CA LEU A 180 8.36 14.72 8.01
C LEU A 180 9.20 15.64 8.92
N ARG A 181 8.82 15.79 10.18
CA ARG A 181 9.56 16.63 11.16
C ARG A 181 10.78 15.95 11.79
N GLN A 182 10.80 14.62 11.83
CA GLN A 182 11.90 13.90 12.49
C GLN A 182 13.10 13.67 11.55
N LYS A 183 14.31 13.62 12.14
CA LYS A 183 15.51 13.13 11.45
C LYS A 183 15.50 11.60 11.52
N GLN A 184 15.44 10.95 10.38
CA GLN A 184 15.33 9.51 10.29
C GLN A 184 16.72 8.86 10.30
N LYS A 185 16.90 7.85 11.16
CA LYS A 185 18.14 7.06 11.22
C LYS A 185 18.12 5.89 10.24
N SER A 186 16.95 5.27 10.04
CA SER A 186 16.74 4.21 9.04
C SER A 186 15.37 4.36 8.38
N PRO A 187 15.26 4.15 7.05
CA PRO A 187 14.00 4.26 6.32
C PRO A 187 12.91 3.33 6.85
N GLN A 188 13.26 2.08 7.09
CA GLN A 188 12.32 1.05 7.54
C GLN A 188 11.70 1.38 8.90
N SER A 189 12.53 1.72 9.90
CA SER A 189 12.05 2.07 11.24
C SER A 189 11.17 3.31 11.24
N ALA A 190 11.46 4.25 10.34
CA ALA A 190 10.69 5.47 10.19
C ALA A 190 9.30 5.21 9.63
N LEU A 191 9.18 4.37 8.61
CA LEU A 191 7.90 3.97 8.03
C LEU A 191 7.06 3.16 9.04
N MET A 192 7.67 2.20 9.74
CA MET A 192 6.98 1.43 10.78
C MET A 192 6.45 2.30 11.91
N MET A 193 7.18 3.35 12.29
CA MET A 193 6.72 4.29 13.32
C MET A 193 5.42 5.00 12.92
N THR A 194 5.24 5.35 11.65
CA THR A 194 3.98 5.97 11.19
C THR A 194 2.80 5.02 11.32
N ILE A 195 3.01 3.73 11.03
CA ILE A 195 1.99 2.68 11.18
C ILE A 195 1.61 2.51 12.66
N TYR A 196 2.60 2.44 13.55
CA TYR A 196 2.33 2.28 14.97
C TYR A 196 1.60 3.49 15.58
N ILE A 197 1.97 4.71 15.21
CA ILE A 197 1.31 5.93 15.70
C ILE A 197 -0.14 5.98 15.22
N SER A 198 -0.39 5.81 13.92
CA SER A 198 -1.75 5.83 13.38
C SER A 198 -2.59 4.67 13.92
N GLY A 199 -2.01 3.47 14.03
CA GLY A 199 -2.66 2.31 14.61
C GLY A 199 -3.04 2.49 16.07
N ALA A 200 -2.17 3.08 16.89
CA ALA A 200 -2.45 3.39 18.29
C ALA A 200 -3.62 4.38 18.44
N ILE A 201 -3.66 5.43 17.61
CA ILE A 201 -4.77 6.41 17.63
C ILE A 201 -6.09 5.75 17.26
N VAL A 202 -6.10 4.94 16.18
CA VAL A 202 -7.30 4.19 15.76
C VAL A 202 -7.75 3.22 16.84
N LEU A 203 -6.80 2.57 17.52
CA LEU A 203 -7.10 1.65 18.61
C LEU A 203 -7.76 2.37 19.78
N ILE A 204 -7.21 3.49 20.22
CA ILE A 204 -7.82 4.31 21.28
C ILE A 204 -9.23 4.78 20.86
N ALA A 205 -9.36 5.28 19.64
CA ALA A 205 -10.65 5.70 19.10
C ALA A 205 -11.68 4.56 19.10
N SER A 206 -11.25 3.34 18.74
CA SER A 206 -12.13 2.17 18.72
C SER A 206 -12.68 1.79 20.10
N PHE A 207 -11.87 1.93 21.15
CA PHE A 207 -12.32 1.69 22.54
C PHE A 207 -13.31 2.74 23.02
N ILE A 208 -13.23 3.97 22.52
CA ILE A 208 -14.19 5.03 22.84
C ILE A 208 -15.48 4.85 22.03
N LEU A 209 -15.36 4.58 20.74
CA LEU A 209 -16.51 4.50 19.82
C LEU A 209 -17.32 3.21 20.00
N SER A 210 -16.68 2.07 20.29
CA SER A 210 -17.38 0.78 20.40
C SER A 210 -18.50 0.80 21.45
N PRO A 211 -18.29 1.24 22.71
CA PRO A 211 -19.37 1.35 23.67
C PRO A 211 -20.39 2.44 23.31
N LEU A 212 -19.98 3.52 22.65
CA LEU A 212 -20.86 4.62 22.25
C LEU A 212 -21.86 4.17 21.17
N PHE A 213 -21.44 3.37 20.20
CA PHE A 213 -22.27 2.89 19.10
C PHE A 213 -23.03 1.60 19.43
N PHE A 214 -22.43 0.69 20.18
CA PHE A 214 -22.93 -0.67 20.39
C PHE A 214 -23.20 -1.05 21.85
N GLY A 215 -22.87 -0.18 22.80
CA GLY A 215 -23.00 -0.47 24.23
C GLY A 215 -22.05 -1.56 24.76
N ASN A 216 -21.09 -2.02 23.97
CA ASN A 216 -20.15 -3.07 24.32
C ASN A 216 -18.79 -2.89 23.63
N LEU A 217 -17.77 -3.67 24.05
CA LEU A 217 -16.40 -3.57 23.52
C LEU A 217 -16.09 -4.58 22.41
N LYS A 218 -17.06 -5.35 21.91
CA LYS A 218 -16.81 -6.41 20.93
C LYS A 218 -16.16 -5.89 19.64
N ALA A 219 -16.65 -4.76 19.12
CA ALA A 219 -16.08 -4.15 17.92
C ALA A 219 -14.64 -3.69 18.15
N ALA A 220 -14.34 -3.09 19.30
CA ALA A 220 -12.97 -2.70 19.63
C ALA A 220 -12.02 -3.92 19.70
N ILE A 221 -12.45 -5.03 20.31
CA ILE A 221 -11.67 -6.27 20.37
C ILE A 221 -11.40 -6.82 18.97
N CYS A 222 -12.38 -6.79 18.05
CA CYS A 222 -12.19 -7.19 16.67
C CYS A 222 -11.14 -6.32 15.96
N ILE A 223 -11.14 -5.00 16.21
CA ILE A 223 -10.15 -4.07 15.65
C ILE A 223 -8.76 -4.35 16.21
N VAL A 224 -8.62 -4.61 17.53
CA VAL A 224 -7.34 -5.02 18.14
C VAL A 224 -6.77 -6.24 17.41
N VAL A 225 -7.60 -7.27 17.23
CA VAL A 225 -7.16 -8.49 16.55
C VAL A 225 -6.78 -8.20 15.09
N GLY A 226 -7.55 -7.35 14.39
CA GLY A 226 -7.22 -6.94 13.02
C GLY A 226 -5.88 -6.21 12.92
N ILE A 227 -5.60 -5.29 13.83
CA ILE A 227 -4.32 -4.57 13.89
C ILE A 227 -3.17 -5.53 14.19
N LEU A 228 -3.32 -6.44 15.15
CA LEU A 228 -2.30 -7.44 15.47
C LEU A 228 -1.98 -8.36 14.29
N VAL A 229 -3.02 -8.81 13.58
CA VAL A 229 -2.85 -9.61 12.35
C VAL A 229 -2.14 -8.80 11.27
N GLY A 230 -2.51 -7.53 11.06
CA GLY A 230 -1.85 -6.65 10.10
C GLY A 230 -0.37 -6.43 10.41
N ILE A 231 -0.03 -6.19 11.68
CA ILE A 231 1.37 -6.07 12.13
C ILE A 231 2.13 -7.39 11.91
N ALA A 232 1.52 -8.52 12.22
CA ALA A 232 2.15 -9.84 12.03
C ALA A 232 2.42 -10.12 10.55
N ILE A 233 1.47 -9.82 9.65
CA ILE A 233 1.65 -9.96 8.21
C ILE A 233 2.77 -9.03 7.71
N GLY A 234 2.77 -7.77 8.14
CA GLY A 234 3.82 -6.81 7.77
C GLY A 234 5.21 -7.27 8.22
N PHE A 235 5.33 -7.78 9.44
CA PHE A 235 6.58 -8.34 9.95
C PHE A 235 7.04 -9.58 9.16
N LEU A 236 6.13 -10.50 8.87
CA LEU A 236 6.45 -11.69 8.06
C LEU A 236 6.87 -11.29 6.65
N SER A 237 6.18 -10.33 6.03
CA SER A 237 6.60 -9.80 4.72
C SER A 237 8.01 -9.23 4.78
N GLU A 238 8.36 -8.45 5.82
CA GLU A 238 9.71 -7.92 5.99
C GLU A 238 10.77 -9.04 6.11
N VAL A 239 10.48 -10.10 6.87
CA VAL A 239 11.40 -11.24 7.03
C VAL A 239 11.74 -11.91 5.68
N PHE A 240 10.77 -11.98 4.77
CA PHE A 240 10.96 -12.64 3.48
C PHE A 240 11.45 -11.73 2.35
N THR A 241 11.37 -10.41 2.51
CA THR A 241 11.71 -9.44 1.45
C THR A 241 12.91 -8.56 1.76
N SER A 242 13.31 -8.44 3.03
CA SER A 242 14.41 -7.57 3.40
C SER A 242 15.77 -8.27 3.29
N GLU A 243 16.74 -7.57 2.74
CA GLU A 243 18.15 -8.00 2.62
C GLU A 243 18.85 -8.33 3.96
N LYS A 244 18.26 -7.91 5.08
CA LYS A 244 18.79 -8.19 6.41
C LYS A 244 18.68 -9.65 6.79
N TYR A 245 17.69 -10.36 6.24
CA TYR A 245 17.36 -11.72 6.61
C TYR A 245 17.97 -12.76 5.67
N SER A 246 18.14 -13.97 6.20
CA SER A 246 18.79 -15.08 5.52
C SER A 246 18.09 -15.53 4.23
N GLN A 247 16.79 -15.34 4.12
CA GLN A 247 16.02 -15.76 2.95
C GLN A 247 16.47 -15.03 1.69
N VAL A 248 16.55 -13.69 1.75
CA VAL A 248 16.99 -12.86 0.62
C VAL A 248 18.48 -13.06 0.33
N LYS A 249 19.32 -13.19 1.38
CA LYS A 249 20.74 -13.48 1.22
C LYS A 249 20.99 -14.79 0.49
N ARG A 250 20.21 -15.84 0.83
CA ARG A 250 20.28 -17.12 0.14
C ARG A 250 19.94 -16.99 -1.34
N ILE A 251 18.89 -16.24 -1.71
CA ILE A 251 18.55 -16.00 -3.11
C ILE A 251 19.70 -15.30 -3.84
N ALA A 252 20.32 -14.30 -3.19
CA ALA A 252 21.48 -13.60 -3.76
C ALA A 252 22.68 -14.51 -3.93
N GLU A 253 22.96 -15.42 -3.00
CA GLU A 253 24.01 -16.44 -3.13
C GLU A 253 23.74 -17.40 -4.28
N GLU A 254 22.53 -17.92 -4.40
CA GLU A 254 22.10 -18.82 -5.48
C GLU A 254 22.14 -18.16 -6.87
N SER A 255 21.99 -16.84 -6.95
CA SER A 255 22.09 -16.09 -8.21
C SER A 255 23.49 -16.20 -8.86
N GLN A 256 24.52 -16.46 -8.04
CA GLN A 256 25.90 -16.66 -8.54
C GLN A 256 26.07 -17.99 -9.27
N THR A 257 25.23 -18.97 -9.02
CA THR A 257 25.32 -20.30 -9.61
C THR A 257 24.57 -20.43 -10.93
N GLY A 258 23.64 -19.51 -11.22
CA GLY A 258 22.93 -19.41 -12.50
C GLY A 258 21.46 -19.03 -12.38
N ALA A 259 20.85 -18.72 -13.51
CA ALA A 259 19.46 -18.26 -13.56
C ALA A 259 18.45 -19.31 -13.04
N ALA A 260 18.68 -20.60 -13.36
CA ALA A 260 17.78 -21.67 -12.94
C ALA A 260 17.75 -21.84 -11.43
N THR A 261 18.90 -21.84 -10.78
CA THR A 261 19.03 -21.95 -9.33
C THR A 261 18.41 -20.74 -8.62
N ASN A 262 18.60 -19.54 -9.16
CA ASN A 262 17.99 -18.31 -8.65
C ASN A 262 16.46 -18.36 -8.70
N ILE A 263 15.87 -18.81 -9.83
CA ILE A 263 14.42 -18.97 -9.96
C ILE A 263 13.88 -19.98 -8.93
N ILE A 264 14.55 -21.13 -8.79
CA ILE A 264 14.16 -22.16 -7.82
C ILE A 264 14.25 -21.63 -6.37
N ALA A 265 15.33 -20.92 -6.04
CA ALA A 265 15.49 -20.32 -4.73
C ALA A 265 14.41 -19.27 -4.42
N GLY A 266 14.10 -18.41 -5.39
CA GLY A 266 13.03 -17.42 -5.28
C GLY A 266 11.65 -18.05 -5.06
N LEU A 267 11.28 -19.05 -5.86
CA LEU A 267 10.03 -19.80 -5.69
C LEU A 267 9.98 -20.51 -4.33
N SER A 268 11.06 -21.20 -3.94
CA SER A 268 11.16 -21.87 -2.65
C SER A 268 11.00 -20.92 -1.47
N SER A 269 11.53 -19.70 -1.55
CA SER A 269 11.35 -18.68 -0.52
C SER A 269 9.97 -18.02 -0.54
N GLY A 270 9.34 -17.93 -1.71
CA GLY A 270 7.99 -17.34 -1.86
C GLY A 270 6.85 -18.25 -1.38
N MET A 271 7.00 -19.56 -1.48
CA MET A 271 5.96 -20.53 -1.07
C MET A 271 5.54 -20.40 0.42
N PRO A 272 6.46 -20.29 1.39
CA PRO A 272 6.09 -20.05 2.79
C PRO A 272 5.36 -18.73 3.03
N VAL A 273 5.67 -17.67 2.26
CA VAL A 273 4.97 -16.39 2.33
C VAL A 273 3.51 -16.57 1.93
N SER A 274 3.26 -17.22 0.79
CA SER A 274 1.90 -17.51 0.33
C SER A 274 1.12 -18.35 1.34
N TYR A 275 1.75 -19.35 1.95
CA TYR A 275 1.13 -20.15 3.00
C TYR A 275 0.73 -19.30 4.22
N THR A 276 1.60 -18.41 4.70
CA THR A 276 1.29 -17.54 5.85
C THR A 276 0.17 -16.54 5.52
N HIS A 277 0.15 -15.96 4.34
CA HIS A 277 -0.90 -15.03 3.91
C HIS A 277 -2.25 -15.71 3.71
N LEU A 278 -2.27 -16.95 3.22
CA LEU A 278 -3.50 -17.70 3.01
C LEU A 278 -4.06 -18.32 4.30
N THR A 279 -3.19 -18.80 5.21
CA THR A 279 -3.65 -19.54 6.39
C THR A 279 -4.03 -18.65 7.57
N LEU A 280 -3.43 -17.47 7.72
CA LEU A 280 -3.78 -16.54 8.79
C LEU A 280 -5.23 -16.02 8.70
N PRO A 281 -5.75 -15.63 7.51
CA PRO A 281 -7.15 -15.23 7.36
C PRO A 281 -8.14 -16.40 7.40
N THR A 282 -7.78 -17.55 6.83
CA THR A 282 -8.72 -18.68 6.63
C THR A 282 -9.00 -19.50 7.88
N LYS A 283 -8.11 -19.55 8.86
CA LYS A 283 -8.39 -20.19 10.16
C LYS A 283 -9.48 -19.53 11.00
N ARG A 284 -10.10 -18.46 10.52
CA ARG A 284 -11.19 -17.74 11.18
C ARG A 284 -12.58 -18.08 10.68
N ILE A 285 -12.73 -18.96 9.70
CA ILE A 285 -14.03 -19.28 9.08
C ILE A 285 -14.54 -20.68 9.51
N VAL A 286 -13.93 -21.27 10.53
CA VAL A 286 -14.46 -22.51 11.15
C VAL A 286 -14.78 -22.26 12.62
#